data_758266f8dc5f80987c679dc8af4a2627
#
_entry.id   758266f8dc5f80987c679dc8af4a2627
#
_cell.length_a   1.000
_cell.length_b   1.000
_cell.length_c   1.000
_cell.angle_alpha   90.00
_cell.angle_beta   90.00
_cell.angle_gamma   90.00
#
_symmetry.space_group_name_H-M   'P 1'
#
loop_
_entity.id
_entity.type
_entity.pdbx_description
1 polymer ?
#
loop_
_entity_poly.entity_id
_entity_poly.type
_entity_poly.pdbx_seq_one_letter_code
_entity_poly.pdbx_strand_id
1 'polypeptide(L)'
;MLFRSLDHVVASGENVNVLVVDTEIYSNTGGQSSKATQLGAVAQFAASGKKRPKKDLGAMLMTYGNVYVASVAMGADNAQLIKAIREAESFDGPSIIIAHAPCQSHGLRCGMAKVQDEMKRAVESGYWSLYRYDPRNRAEGKEPFMLDSKEPTMPYEEFLDGEVRFSSLRRTFPDNAASLFAEGARLAKEHFEELKNR
;
A
#
# COMPACT_ATOMS: atom_id res chain seq x y z
N MET A 1 -14.20 -7.02 9.89
CA MET A 1 -15.53 -6.51 9.51
C MET A 1 -15.52 -5.85 8.12
N LEU A 2 -14.56 -5.00 7.81
CA LEU A 2 -14.49 -4.34 6.48
C LEU A 2 -14.47 -5.31 5.30
N PHE A 3 -13.87 -6.47 5.46
CA PHE A 3 -13.74 -7.46 4.39
C PHE A 3 -15.09 -8.03 3.93
N ARG A 4 -16.01 -8.34 4.83
CA ARG A 4 -17.34 -8.87 4.43
C ARG A 4 -18.15 -7.84 3.64
N SER A 5 -18.08 -6.56 4.02
CA SER A 5 -18.81 -5.50 3.32
C SER A 5 -18.19 -5.19 1.96
N LEU A 6 -16.86 -5.05 1.88
CA LEU A 6 -16.16 -4.80 0.63
C LEU A 6 -16.27 -5.98 -0.33
N ASP A 7 -16.10 -7.20 0.16
CA ASP A 7 -16.26 -8.44 -0.59
C ASP A 7 -17.66 -8.53 -1.23
N HIS A 8 -18.70 -8.20 -0.46
CA HIS A 8 -20.07 -8.19 -0.98
C HIS A 8 -20.27 -7.13 -2.08
N VAL A 9 -19.75 -5.91 -1.87
CA VAL A 9 -19.85 -4.84 -2.88
C VAL A 9 -19.14 -5.25 -4.18
N VAL A 10 -17.94 -5.81 -4.06
CA VAL A 10 -17.17 -6.27 -5.23
C VAL A 10 -17.88 -7.44 -5.93
N ALA A 11 -18.40 -8.40 -5.16
CA ALA A 11 -19.11 -9.56 -5.70
C ALA A 11 -20.46 -9.21 -6.35
N SER A 12 -21.07 -8.06 -5.98
CA SER A 12 -22.34 -7.63 -6.59
C SER A 12 -22.19 -7.21 -8.05
N GLY A 13 -20.98 -6.82 -8.48
CA GLY A 13 -20.73 -6.32 -9.82
C GLY A 13 -21.29 -4.93 -10.12
N GLU A 14 -21.88 -4.27 -9.11
CA GLU A 14 -22.46 -2.93 -9.26
C GLU A 14 -21.39 -1.87 -9.55
N ASN A 15 -21.77 -0.85 -10.31
CA ASN A 15 -20.89 0.28 -10.63
C ASN A 15 -20.67 1.18 -9.40
N VAL A 16 -19.63 0.84 -8.62
CA VAL A 16 -19.29 1.53 -7.39
C VAL A 16 -17.78 1.82 -7.36
N ASN A 17 -17.42 3.07 -7.13
CA ASN A 17 -16.04 3.47 -6.91
C ASN A 17 -15.71 3.49 -5.41
N VAL A 18 -14.69 2.75 -4.99
CA VAL A 18 -14.22 2.68 -3.61
C VAL A 18 -12.81 3.25 -3.49
N LEU A 19 -12.65 4.32 -2.71
CA LEU A 19 -11.34 4.85 -2.34
C LEU A 19 -10.95 4.31 -0.96
N VAL A 20 -9.90 3.52 -0.92
CA VAL A 20 -9.29 3.03 0.33
C VAL A 20 -8.14 3.96 0.69
N VAL A 21 -8.29 4.76 1.74
CA VAL A 21 -7.21 5.56 2.32
C VAL A 21 -6.44 4.67 3.29
N ASP A 22 -5.31 4.12 2.84
CA ASP A 22 -4.54 3.15 3.62
C ASP A 22 -3.52 3.85 4.52
N THR A 23 -3.91 4.08 5.77
CA THR A 23 -3.06 4.61 6.83
C THR A 23 -2.24 3.53 7.54
N GLU A 24 -2.42 2.26 7.16
CA GLU A 24 -1.72 1.08 7.68
C GLU A 24 -1.95 0.78 9.17
N ILE A 25 -2.89 1.49 9.81
CA ILE A 25 -3.20 1.39 11.25
C ILE A 25 -4.64 1.82 11.51
N TYR A 26 -5.20 1.43 12.64
CA TYR A 26 -6.47 2.00 13.13
C TYR A 26 -6.22 3.38 13.79
N SER A 27 -6.11 4.44 12.98
CA SER A 27 -5.67 5.77 13.42
C SER A 27 -6.59 6.40 14.45
N ASN A 28 -7.90 6.45 14.18
CA ASN A 28 -8.87 7.16 15.02
C ASN A 28 -9.17 6.45 16.35
N THR A 29 -8.91 5.17 16.49
CA THR A 29 -9.18 4.43 17.74
C THR A 29 -7.98 4.33 18.65
N GLY A 30 -6.85 4.91 18.25
CA GLY A 30 -5.64 5.02 19.08
C GLY A 30 -4.43 4.23 18.62
N GLY A 31 -4.36 3.87 17.34
CA GLY A 31 -3.13 3.33 16.77
C GLY A 31 -2.94 1.82 16.92
N GLN A 32 -4.04 1.04 16.90
CA GLN A 32 -3.94 -0.43 16.97
C GLN A 32 -3.43 -1.01 15.66
N SER A 33 -2.66 -2.07 15.77
CA SER A 33 -2.21 -2.86 14.62
C SER A 33 -3.38 -3.47 13.88
N SER A 34 -3.36 -3.35 12.56
CA SER A 34 -4.34 -3.93 11.64
C SER A 34 -3.69 -5.00 10.74
N LYS A 35 -4.46 -5.60 9.85
CA LYS A 35 -3.92 -6.46 8.79
C LYS A 35 -3.16 -5.66 7.73
N ALA A 36 -3.45 -4.36 7.59
CA ALA A 36 -2.74 -3.45 6.70
C ALA A 36 -1.43 -2.91 7.30
N THR A 37 -1.16 -3.10 8.59
CA THR A 37 0.08 -2.67 9.23
C THR A 37 1.25 -3.47 8.69
N GLN A 38 2.33 -2.78 8.32
CA GLN A 38 3.53 -3.40 7.79
C GLN A 38 4.32 -4.18 8.84
N LEU A 39 5.11 -5.15 8.36
CA LEU A 39 6.06 -5.91 9.15
C LEU A 39 7.04 -4.97 9.86
N GLY A 40 7.32 -5.22 11.13
CA GLY A 40 8.24 -4.40 11.93
C GLY A 40 7.66 -3.10 12.46
N ALA A 41 6.48 -2.64 12.02
CA ALA A 41 5.87 -1.42 12.54
C ALA A 41 5.43 -1.60 14.00
N VAL A 42 5.77 -0.63 14.84
CA VAL A 42 5.27 -0.53 16.22
C VAL A 42 3.86 0.06 16.20
N ALA A 43 2.94 -0.59 16.89
CA ALA A 43 1.56 -0.17 17.05
C ALA A 43 1.01 -0.73 18.37
N GLN A 44 -0.17 -0.28 18.81
CA GLN A 44 -0.85 -0.95 19.92
C GLN A 44 -1.11 -2.42 19.53
N PHE A 45 -0.87 -3.33 20.47
CA PHE A 45 -0.85 -4.79 20.28
C PHE A 45 0.31 -5.33 19.42
N ALA A 46 1.28 -4.47 19.07
CA ALA A 46 2.50 -4.83 18.36
C ALA A 46 3.70 -3.99 18.84
N ALA A 47 3.89 -3.91 20.17
CA ALA A 47 4.94 -3.06 20.80
C ALA A 47 6.37 -3.50 20.42
N SER A 48 6.60 -4.79 20.19
CA SER A 48 7.90 -5.34 19.76
C SER A 48 8.03 -5.47 18.22
N GLY A 49 7.26 -4.69 17.47
CA GLY A 49 7.14 -4.77 16.02
C GLY A 49 6.16 -5.83 15.55
N LYS A 50 5.36 -5.52 14.54
CA LYS A 50 4.43 -6.49 13.95
C LYS A 50 5.20 -7.65 13.31
N LYS A 51 4.81 -8.88 13.63
CA LYS A 51 5.48 -10.13 13.20
C LYS A 51 4.94 -10.73 11.89
N ARG A 52 3.87 -10.18 11.34
CA ARG A 52 3.22 -10.69 10.12
C ARG A 52 3.27 -9.64 9.03
N PRO A 53 3.46 -10.04 7.77
CA PRO A 53 3.42 -9.11 6.64
C PRO A 53 2.06 -8.42 6.50
N LYS A 54 2.05 -7.33 5.76
CA LYS A 54 0.84 -6.62 5.35
C LYS A 54 -0.01 -7.51 4.46
N LYS A 55 -1.32 -7.44 4.64
CA LYS A 55 -2.29 -8.05 3.73
C LYS A 55 -2.26 -7.31 2.38
N ASP A 56 -2.04 -8.03 1.31
CA ASP A 56 -2.18 -7.49 -0.05
C ASP A 56 -3.67 -7.45 -0.45
N LEU A 57 -4.27 -6.27 -0.26
CA LEU A 57 -5.66 -6.05 -0.64
C LEU A 57 -5.84 -6.03 -2.15
N GLY A 58 -4.90 -5.44 -2.89
CA GLY A 58 -4.97 -5.34 -4.33
C GLY A 58 -4.92 -6.71 -5.00
N ALA A 59 -3.96 -7.55 -4.62
CA ALA A 59 -3.86 -8.91 -5.14
C ALA A 59 -5.14 -9.71 -4.88
N MET A 60 -5.73 -9.59 -3.69
CA MET A 60 -6.99 -10.26 -3.35
C MET A 60 -8.15 -9.80 -4.25
N LEU A 61 -8.26 -8.48 -4.51
CA LEU A 61 -9.32 -7.93 -5.34
C LEU A 61 -9.15 -8.29 -6.83
N MET A 62 -7.91 -8.32 -7.32
CA MET A 62 -7.62 -8.75 -8.68
C MET A 62 -8.06 -10.20 -8.97
N THR A 63 -8.19 -11.06 -7.95
CA THR A 63 -8.66 -12.45 -8.12
C THR A 63 -10.12 -12.56 -8.58
N TYR A 64 -10.93 -11.51 -8.39
CA TYR A 64 -12.29 -11.46 -8.94
C TYR A 64 -12.31 -11.40 -10.47
N GLY A 65 -11.27 -10.82 -11.09
CA GLY A 65 -11.13 -10.76 -12.54
C GLY A 65 -12.00 -9.73 -13.26
N ASN A 66 -13.02 -9.21 -12.60
CA ASN A 66 -13.99 -8.22 -13.12
C ASN A 66 -14.00 -6.91 -12.32
N VAL A 67 -12.93 -6.61 -11.60
CA VAL A 67 -12.78 -5.41 -10.75
C VAL A 67 -11.63 -4.57 -11.25
N TYR A 68 -11.83 -3.26 -11.39
CA TYR A 68 -10.70 -2.35 -11.59
C TYR A 68 -9.98 -2.13 -10.26
N VAL A 69 -8.65 -2.25 -10.26
CA VAL A 69 -7.83 -2.06 -9.05
C VAL A 69 -6.65 -1.15 -9.35
N ALA A 70 -6.44 -0.14 -8.51
CA ALA A 70 -5.25 0.71 -8.60
C ALA A 70 -4.59 0.90 -7.23
N SER A 71 -3.27 0.93 -7.22
CA SER A 71 -2.44 1.33 -6.08
C SER A 71 -1.77 2.66 -6.42
N VAL A 72 -1.99 3.66 -5.59
CA VAL A 72 -1.60 5.05 -5.86
C VAL A 72 -0.92 5.70 -4.66
N ALA A 73 -0.11 6.73 -4.92
CA ALA A 73 0.47 7.61 -3.90
C ALA A 73 0.58 9.03 -4.48
N MET A 74 -0.25 9.96 -4.00
CA MET A 74 -0.37 11.31 -4.55
C MET A 74 0.97 12.04 -4.65
N GLY A 75 1.79 12.00 -3.60
CA GLY A 75 3.09 12.67 -3.57
C GLY A 75 4.14 12.05 -4.49
N ALA A 76 3.95 10.80 -4.93
CA ALA A 76 4.90 10.11 -5.80
C ALA A 76 4.63 10.38 -7.27
N ASP A 77 3.36 10.27 -7.71
CA ASP A 77 2.97 10.49 -9.11
C ASP A 77 1.52 10.96 -9.22
N ASN A 78 1.34 12.28 -9.37
CA ASN A 78 0.02 12.89 -9.55
C ASN A 78 -0.64 12.52 -10.89
N ALA A 79 0.15 12.29 -11.94
CA ALA A 79 -0.37 11.93 -13.24
C ALA A 79 -0.96 10.51 -13.23
N GLN A 80 -0.26 9.57 -12.55
CA GLN A 80 -0.75 8.21 -12.34
C GLN A 80 -2.03 8.21 -11.51
N LEU A 81 -2.10 9.01 -10.42
CA LEU A 81 -3.30 9.14 -9.60
C LEU A 81 -4.51 9.63 -10.43
N ILE A 82 -4.34 10.71 -11.20
CA ILE A 82 -5.41 11.25 -12.03
C ILE A 82 -5.86 10.24 -13.08
N LYS A 83 -4.92 9.53 -13.67
CA LYS A 83 -5.21 8.46 -14.64
C LYS A 83 -6.01 7.34 -14.00
N ALA A 84 -5.58 6.86 -12.83
CA ALA A 84 -6.28 5.81 -12.08
C ALA A 84 -7.72 6.20 -11.74
N ILE A 85 -7.95 7.46 -11.31
CA ILE A 85 -9.30 7.98 -11.01
C ILE A 85 -10.17 7.98 -12.28
N ARG A 86 -9.65 8.49 -13.40
CA ARG A 86 -10.40 8.53 -14.67
C ARG A 86 -10.74 7.15 -15.20
N GLU A 87 -9.81 6.20 -15.08
CA GLU A 87 -10.03 4.81 -15.47
C GLU A 87 -11.10 4.16 -14.58
N ALA A 88 -11.04 4.39 -13.26
CA ALA A 88 -12.05 3.91 -12.31
C ALA A 88 -13.45 4.49 -12.57
N GLU A 89 -13.55 5.79 -12.83
CA GLU A 89 -14.83 6.45 -13.18
C GLU A 89 -15.44 5.94 -14.48
N SER A 90 -14.59 5.59 -15.45
CA SER A 90 -15.03 5.06 -16.75
C SER A 90 -15.32 3.56 -16.74
N PHE A 91 -15.02 2.87 -15.65
CA PHE A 91 -15.22 1.43 -15.52
C PHE A 91 -16.66 1.12 -15.14
N ASP A 92 -17.36 0.36 -15.96
CA ASP A 92 -18.73 -0.09 -15.69
C ASP A 92 -18.72 -1.35 -14.80
N GLY A 93 -18.56 -1.13 -13.52
CA GLY A 93 -18.42 -2.17 -12.50
C GLY A 93 -17.70 -1.68 -11.25
N PRO A 94 -17.39 -2.57 -10.30
CA PRO A 94 -16.72 -2.17 -9.07
C PRO A 94 -15.27 -1.78 -9.33
N SER A 95 -14.87 -0.61 -8.83
CA SER A 95 -13.49 -0.14 -8.90
C SER A 95 -12.95 0.21 -7.51
N ILE A 96 -11.69 -0.15 -7.27
CA ILE A 96 -11.02 0.10 -5.98
C ILE A 96 -9.70 0.81 -6.22
N ILE A 97 -9.54 1.98 -5.61
CA ILE A 97 -8.28 2.72 -5.58
C ILE A 97 -7.72 2.63 -4.17
N ILE A 98 -6.51 2.08 -4.01
CA ILE A 98 -5.81 1.95 -2.73
C ILE A 98 -4.75 3.04 -2.68
N ALA A 99 -4.99 4.07 -1.86
CA ALA A 99 -4.13 5.22 -1.75
C ALA A 99 -3.25 5.13 -0.49
N HIS A 100 -1.94 5.16 -0.66
CA HIS A 100 -1.01 5.30 0.46
C HIS A 100 -1.20 6.64 1.17
N ALA A 101 -1.42 6.60 2.47
CA ALA A 101 -1.65 7.79 3.29
C ALA A 101 -0.82 7.71 4.58
N PRO A 102 0.41 8.28 4.59
CA PRO A 102 1.23 8.33 5.79
C PRO A 102 0.47 8.97 6.95
N CYS A 103 0.44 8.29 8.10
CA CYS A 103 -0.35 8.70 9.25
C CYS A 103 0.48 9.52 10.24
N GLN A 104 0.05 10.76 10.49
CA GLN A 104 0.68 11.64 11.47
C GLN A 104 0.65 11.05 12.90
N SER A 105 -0.37 10.29 13.24
CA SER A 105 -0.47 9.61 14.55
C SER A 105 0.64 8.58 14.78
N HIS A 106 1.29 8.10 13.72
CA HIS A 106 2.46 7.23 13.80
C HIS A 106 3.78 7.97 13.97
N GLY A 107 3.76 9.32 13.86
CA GLY A 107 4.93 10.16 13.89
C GLY A 107 5.73 10.10 12.59
N LEU A 108 5.55 11.13 11.77
CA LEU A 108 6.40 11.39 10.61
C LEU A 108 7.50 12.37 11.03
N ARG A 109 8.76 12.00 10.87
CA ARG A 109 9.89 12.88 11.22
C ARG A 109 9.90 14.16 10.39
N CYS A 110 9.45 14.07 9.13
CA CYS A 110 9.36 15.22 8.25
C CYS A 110 8.20 16.17 8.58
N GLY A 111 7.25 15.76 9.43
CA GLY A 111 6.03 16.49 9.75
C GLY A 111 5.02 16.54 8.61
N MET A 112 3.84 17.12 8.88
CA MET A 112 2.70 17.20 7.94
C MET A 112 3.03 17.94 6.63
N ALA A 113 3.85 19.00 6.71
CA ALA A 113 4.17 19.81 5.53
C ALA A 113 4.90 19.04 4.42
N LYS A 114 5.55 17.93 4.76
CA LYS A 114 6.32 17.10 3.83
C LYS A 114 5.73 15.69 3.65
N VAL A 115 4.46 15.51 3.95
CA VAL A 115 3.81 14.19 3.82
C VAL A 115 3.85 13.65 2.39
N GLN A 116 3.80 14.53 1.39
CA GLN A 116 3.90 14.12 -0.02
C GLN A 116 5.31 13.67 -0.38
N ASP A 117 6.35 14.32 0.16
CA ASP A 117 7.73 13.85 0.00
C ASP A 117 7.91 12.45 0.60
N GLU A 118 7.27 12.18 1.75
CA GLU A 118 7.30 10.85 2.37
C GLU A 118 6.56 9.79 1.54
N MET A 119 5.43 10.13 0.91
CA MET A 119 4.77 9.25 -0.07
C MET A 119 5.69 8.92 -1.25
N LYS A 120 6.43 9.91 -1.75
CA LYS A 120 7.40 9.72 -2.83
C LYS A 120 8.53 8.78 -2.38
N ARG A 121 9.09 8.98 -1.20
CA ARG A 121 10.12 8.12 -0.60
C ARG A 121 9.63 6.68 -0.42
N ALA A 122 8.38 6.48 -0.04
CA ALA A 122 7.78 5.15 0.07
C ALA A 122 7.80 4.41 -1.28
N VAL A 123 7.55 5.11 -2.38
CA VAL A 123 7.61 4.51 -3.72
C VAL A 123 9.06 4.31 -4.18
N GLU A 124 9.93 5.29 -3.97
CA GLU A 124 11.36 5.21 -4.35
C GLU A 124 12.12 4.11 -3.61
N SER A 125 11.68 3.73 -2.41
CA SER A 125 12.26 2.64 -1.62
C SER A 125 11.67 1.25 -1.92
N GLY A 126 10.64 1.17 -2.75
CA GLY A 126 9.90 -0.08 -2.97
C GLY A 126 8.99 -0.48 -1.80
N TYR A 127 8.83 0.39 -0.79
CA TYR A 127 7.88 0.16 0.30
C TYR A 127 6.44 0.17 -0.18
N TRP A 128 6.12 0.99 -1.17
CA TRP A 128 4.83 1.09 -1.83
C TRP A 128 5.01 1.03 -3.34
N SER A 129 4.20 0.19 -4.03
CA SER A 129 4.24 0.06 -5.48
C SER A 129 3.01 0.68 -6.12
N LEU A 130 3.21 1.46 -7.17
CA LEU A 130 2.15 2.01 -8.00
C LEU A 130 1.83 1.05 -9.13
N TYR A 131 0.56 0.70 -9.28
CA TYR A 131 0.09 -0.15 -10.38
C TYR A 131 -1.38 0.09 -10.67
N ARG A 132 -1.83 -0.39 -11.81
CA ARG A 132 -3.24 -0.43 -12.22
C ARG A 132 -3.56 -1.81 -12.80
N TYR A 133 -4.75 -2.28 -12.54
CA TYR A 133 -5.30 -3.49 -13.12
C TYR A 133 -6.66 -3.14 -13.73
N ASP A 134 -6.74 -3.21 -15.06
CA ASP A 134 -7.97 -2.94 -15.82
C ASP A 134 -8.38 -4.22 -16.56
N PRO A 135 -9.44 -4.92 -16.11
CA PRO A 135 -9.87 -6.17 -16.73
C PRO A 135 -10.37 -5.99 -18.18
N ARG A 136 -10.75 -4.75 -18.59
CA ARG A 136 -11.18 -4.45 -19.96
C ARG A 136 -10.09 -4.72 -20.99
N ASN A 137 -8.82 -4.58 -20.60
CA ASN A 137 -7.67 -4.82 -21.48
C ASN A 137 -7.65 -6.25 -22.03
N ARG A 138 -8.19 -7.23 -21.31
CA ARG A 138 -8.29 -8.62 -21.81
C ARG A 138 -9.15 -8.74 -23.04
N ALA A 139 -10.24 -7.98 -23.12
CA ALA A 139 -11.12 -7.97 -24.31
C ALA A 139 -10.42 -7.37 -25.53
N GLU A 140 -9.38 -6.55 -25.33
CA GLU A 140 -8.55 -5.97 -26.37
C GLU A 140 -7.28 -6.80 -26.66
N GLY A 141 -7.11 -7.96 -26.04
CA GLY A 141 -5.92 -8.81 -26.16
C GLY A 141 -4.66 -8.20 -25.51
N LYS A 142 -4.83 -7.28 -24.56
CA LYS A 142 -3.75 -6.64 -23.80
C LYS A 142 -3.66 -7.21 -22.38
N GLU A 143 -2.48 -7.04 -21.77
CA GLU A 143 -2.31 -7.39 -20.36
C GLU A 143 -3.17 -6.46 -19.48
N PRO A 144 -3.95 -7.04 -18.55
CA PRO A 144 -4.79 -6.25 -17.64
C PRO A 144 -3.98 -5.52 -16.56
N PHE A 145 -2.79 -6.02 -16.22
CA PHE A 145 -1.93 -5.46 -15.18
C PHE A 145 -0.88 -4.51 -15.79
N MET A 146 -0.70 -3.36 -15.15
CA MET A 146 0.28 -2.34 -15.53
C MET A 146 1.02 -1.87 -14.30
N LEU A 147 2.30 -2.20 -14.20
CA LEU A 147 3.19 -1.68 -13.18
C LEU A 147 3.59 -0.24 -13.56
N ASP A 148 3.21 0.73 -12.73
CA ASP A 148 3.52 2.15 -12.94
C ASP A 148 4.79 2.59 -12.18
N SER A 149 5.17 1.87 -11.11
CA SER A 149 6.42 2.10 -10.38
C SER A 149 7.64 1.75 -11.23
N LYS A 150 8.67 2.57 -11.09
CA LYS A 150 10.03 2.26 -11.57
C LYS A 150 10.76 1.41 -10.53
N GLU A 151 11.92 0.86 -10.93
CA GLU A 151 12.83 0.19 -10.01
C GLU A 151 13.16 1.09 -8.80
N PRO A 152 13.17 0.53 -7.58
CA PRO A 152 13.55 1.27 -6.40
C PRO A 152 14.93 1.90 -6.53
N THR A 153 15.04 3.16 -6.15
CA THR A 153 16.28 3.95 -6.23
C THR A 153 16.86 4.31 -4.87
N MET A 154 16.12 4.02 -3.80
CA MET A 154 16.48 4.30 -2.42
C MET A 154 16.47 3.02 -1.58
N PRO A 155 17.39 2.84 -0.62
CA PRO A 155 17.35 1.71 0.30
C PRO A 155 16.04 1.68 1.11
N TYR A 156 15.43 0.50 1.23
CA TYR A 156 14.19 0.29 1.98
C TYR A 156 14.27 0.79 3.42
N GLU A 157 15.39 0.52 4.11
CA GLU A 157 15.59 0.91 5.50
C GLU A 157 15.72 2.43 5.69
N GLU A 158 16.19 3.16 4.69
CA GLU A 158 16.27 4.62 4.73
C GLU A 158 14.87 5.25 4.79
N PHE A 159 13.89 4.69 4.10
CA PHE A 159 12.49 5.09 4.26
C PHE A 159 11.98 4.81 5.67
N LEU A 160 12.26 3.61 6.22
CA LEU A 160 11.81 3.24 7.56
C LEU A 160 12.31 4.22 8.65
N ASP A 161 13.49 4.77 8.48
CA ASP A 161 14.06 5.75 9.42
C ASP A 161 13.30 7.09 9.43
N GLY A 162 12.57 7.41 8.38
CA GLY A 162 11.67 8.57 8.28
C GLY A 162 10.43 8.46 9.17
N GLU A 163 10.03 7.25 9.56
CA GLU A 163 8.82 7.00 10.31
C GLU A 163 9.08 6.50 11.73
N VAL A 164 8.46 7.16 12.72
CA VAL A 164 8.68 6.87 14.15
C VAL A 164 8.25 5.44 14.50
N ARG A 165 7.21 4.91 13.86
CA ARG A 165 6.74 3.54 14.06
C ARG A 165 7.81 2.46 13.79
N PHE A 166 8.80 2.75 12.96
CA PHE A 166 9.94 1.85 12.71
C PHE A 166 11.17 2.28 13.49
N SER A 167 11.52 3.56 13.47
CA SER A 167 12.71 4.05 14.18
C SER A 167 12.62 3.89 15.69
N SER A 168 11.41 3.85 16.28
CA SER A 168 11.22 3.50 17.69
C SER A 168 11.57 2.05 17.99
N LEU A 169 11.29 1.12 17.07
CA LEU A 169 11.63 -0.30 17.24
C LEU A 169 13.13 -0.49 17.33
N ARG A 170 13.92 0.19 16.50
CA ARG A 170 15.40 0.14 16.58
C ARG A 170 15.93 0.52 17.96
N ARG A 171 15.27 1.49 18.60
CA ARG A 171 15.68 1.98 19.92
C ARG A 171 15.24 1.07 21.05
N THR A 172 14.03 0.48 20.96
CA THR A 172 13.45 -0.29 22.07
C THR A 172 13.74 -1.79 21.97
N PHE A 173 13.82 -2.32 20.75
CA PHE A 173 14.05 -3.74 20.46
C PHE A 173 14.98 -3.91 19.25
N PRO A 174 16.29 -3.62 19.40
CA PRO A 174 17.22 -3.57 18.27
C PRO A 174 17.34 -4.90 17.50
N ASP A 175 17.36 -6.04 18.19
CA ASP A 175 17.47 -7.36 17.56
C ASP A 175 16.21 -7.68 16.73
N ASN A 176 15.02 -7.35 17.25
CA ASN A 176 13.79 -7.47 16.50
C ASN A 176 13.78 -6.54 15.28
N ALA A 177 14.25 -5.30 15.45
CA ALA A 177 14.31 -4.36 14.36
C ALA A 177 15.21 -4.87 13.22
N ALA A 178 16.42 -5.33 13.54
CA ALA A 178 17.35 -5.86 12.56
C ALA A 178 16.73 -7.01 11.74
N SER A 179 16.15 -8.00 12.42
CA SER A 179 15.55 -9.16 11.75
C SER A 179 14.29 -8.81 10.95
N LEU A 180 13.39 -7.96 11.49
CA LEU A 180 12.13 -7.61 10.85
C LEU A 180 12.32 -6.65 9.67
N PHE A 181 13.31 -5.76 9.74
CA PHE A 181 13.57 -4.82 8.64
C PHE A 181 14.28 -5.52 7.48
N ALA A 182 15.22 -6.40 7.76
CA ALA A 182 15.84 -7.24 6.73
C ALA A 182 14.81 -8.12 6.01
N GLU A 183 13.90 -8.74 6.76
CA GLU A 183 12.79 -9.51 6.19
C GLU A 183 11.81 -8.62 5.41
N GLY A 184 11.49 -7.42 5.92
CA GLY A 184 10.67 -6.44 5.23
C GLY A 184 11.26 -6.00 3.89
N ALA A 185 12.56 -5.72 3.85
CA ALA A 185 13.27 -5.38 2.63
C ALA A 185 13.26 -6.53 1.61
N ARG A 186 13.47 -7.78 2.08
CA ARG A 186 13.40 -8.97 1.24
C ARG A 186 12.01 -9.13 0.61
N LEU A 187 10.97 -9.06 1.44
CA LEU A 187 9.57 -9.17 0.97
C LEU A 187 9.16 -8.04 0.03
N ALA A 188 9.61 -6.82 0.27
CA ALA A 188 9.33 -5.69 -0.63
C ALA A 188 9.96 -5.92 -2.01
N LYS A 189 11.20 -6.40 -2.06
CA LYS A 189 11.88 -6.74 -3.30
C LYS A 189 11.17 -7.89 -4.04
N GLU A 190 10.83 -8.97 -3.35
CA GLU A 190 10.11 -10.09 -3.93
C GLU A 190 8.75 -9.65 -4.49
N HIS A 191 7.99 -8.85 -3.73
CA HIS A 191 6.72 -8.32 -4.19
C HIS A 191 6.87 -7.45 -5.44
N PHE A 192 7.89 -6.59 -5.50
CA PHE A 192 8.15 -5.78 -6.70
C PHE A 192 8.45 -6.66 -7.94
N GLU A 193 9.29 -7.70 -7.78
CA GLU A 193 9.59 -8.65 -8.86
C GLU A 193 8.34 -9.46 -9.28
N GLU A 194 7.49 -9.84 -8.34
CA GLU A 194 6.21 -10.48 -8.65
C GLU A 194 5.30 -9.56 -9.47
N LEU A 195 5.21 -8.28 -9.10
CA LEU A 195 4.42 -7.30 -9.85
C LEU A 195 4.97 -7.05 -11.26
N LYS A 196 6.29 -7.07 -11.42
CA LYS A 196 6.98 -6.87 -12.70
C LYS A 196 6.77 -8.05 -13.66
N ASN A 197 6.55 -9.24 -13.14
CA ASN A 197 6.37 -10.48 -13.90
C ASN A 197 4.88 -10.84 -14.11
N ARG A 198 3.96 -10.00 -13.71
CA ARG A 198 2.52 -10.16 -13.96
C ARG A 198 2.15 -9.71 -15.36
#